data_4379076b93c1d0bbe6a046db6facb67c
#
_entry.id   4379076b93c1d0bbe6a046db6facb67c
#
_cell.length_a   1.000
_cell.length_b   1.000
_cell.length_c   1.000
_cell.angle_alpha   90.00
_cell.angle_beta   90.00
_cell.angle_gamma   90.00
#
_symmetry.space_group_name_H-M   'P 1'
#
loop_
_entity.id
_entity.type
_entity.pdbx_description
1 polymer ?
#
loop_
_entity_poly.entity_id
_entity_poly.type
_entity_poly.pdbx_seq_one_letter_code
_entity_poly.pdbx_strand_id
1 'polypeptide(L)'
;MKNIKGCKKYMKCYETINNQNMLSLSIVDTLDWKDEEEHVLRIYEAINTCRAYVEKVNRNPKTIYTGTRPVIQVFTQYECSEYGNDFYELIKDLLQDIGLELKIYINHSKLMYI
;
A
#
# COMPACT_ATOMS: atom_id res chain seq x y z
N MET A 1 -8.77 -12.67 0.81
CA MET A 1 -7.72 -11.71 0.44
C MET A 1 -7.11 -12.14 -0.88
N LYS A 2 -7.00 -11.20 -1.81
CA LYS A 2 -6.58 -11.50 -3.17
C LYS A 2 -5.22 -10.87 -3.47
N ASN A 3 -4.30 -11.65 -4.04
CA ASN A 3 -3.00 -11.14 -4.49
C ASN A 3 -3.16 -10.23 -5.68
N ILE A 4 -2.44 -9.13 -5.68
CA ILE A 4 -2.37 -8.22 -6.81
C ILE A 4 -1.14 -8.61 -7.64
N LYS A 5 -1.36 -8.85 -8.93
CA LYS A 5 -0.27 -9.21 -9.84
C LYS A 5 0.67 -8.03 -10.04
N GLY A 6 1.95 -8.32 -10.24
CA GLY A 6 2.96 -7.31 -10.52
C GLY A 6 3.80 -6.93 -9.32
N CYS A 7 3.43 -7.38 -8.12
CA CYS A 7 4.20 -7.10 -6.92
C CYS A 7 5.32 -8.10 -6.73
N LYS A 8 6.43 -7.64 -6.19
CA LYS A 8 7.62 -8.47 -5.98
C LYS A 8 7.46 -9.36 -4.75
N LYS A 9 8.26 -10.43 -4.69
CA LYS A 9 8.24 -11.41 -3.61
C LYS A 9 8.40 -10.79 -2.22
N TYR A 10 9.28 -9.81 -2.09
CA TYR A 10 9.58 -9.12 -0.82
C TYR A 10 8.66 -7.93 -0.55
N MET A 11 7.75 -7.63 -1.46
CA MET A 11 6.85 -6.49 -1.36
C MET A 11 5.50 -6.90 -1.95
N LYS A 12 4.81 -7.79 -1.23
CA LYS A 12 3.56 -8.36 -1.71
C LYS A 12 2.40 -7.41 -1.53
N CYS A 13 1.49 -7.42 -2.48
CA CYS A 13 0.30 -6.57 -2.46
C CYS A 13 -0.96 -7.42 -2.46
N TYR A 14 -1.95 -7.00 -1.68
CA TYR A 14 -3.21 -7.71 -1.52
C TYR A 14 -4.39 -6.76 -1.62
N GLU A 15 -5.50 -7.27 -2.16
CA GLU A 15 -6.77 -6.57 -2.19
C GLU A 15 -7.68 -7.13 -1.10
N THR A 16 -8.41 -6.26 -0.41
CA THR A 16 -9.45 -6.64 0.53
C THR A 16 -10.64 -5.71 0.33
N ILE A 17 -11.84 -6.30 0.23
CA ILE A 17 -13.09 -5.54 0.21
C ILE A 17 -13.84 -5.93 1.46
N ASN A 18 -14.15 -4.95 2.33
CA ASN A 18 -14.83 -5.22 3.59
C ASN A 18 -16.35 -5.37 3.40
N ASN A 19 -17.07 -5.60 4.52
CA ASN A 19 -18.50 -5.80 4.51
C ASN A 19 -19.31 -4.60 3.99
N GLN A 20 -18.69 -3.43 3.96
CA GLN A 20 -19.30 -2.19 3.49
C GLN A 20 -18.89 -1.86 2.07
N ASN A 21 -18.32 -2.83 1.35
CA ASN A 21 -17.80 -2.68 0.00
C ASN A 21 -16.73 -1.60 -0.13
N MET A 22 -15.92 -1.43 0.92
CA MET A 22 -14.79 -0.51 0.91
C MET A 22 -13.53 -1.24 0.49
N LEU A 23 -12.84 -0.67 -0.48
CA LEU A 23 -11.62 -1.27 -1.04
C LEU A 23 -10.41 -0.86 -0.21
N SER A 24 -9.63 -1.85 0.23
CA SER A 24 -8.35 -1.64 0.87
C SER A 24 -7.29 -2.43 0.13
N LEU A 25 -6.13 -1.82 -0.04
CA LEU A 25 -4.98 -2.44 -0.68
C LEU A 25 -3.84 -2.48 0.33
N SER A 26 -3.29 -3.65 0.55
CA SER A 26 -2.26 -3.84 1.57
C SER A 26 -0.94 -4.22 0.92
N ILE A 27 0.11 -3.52 1.28
CA ILE A 27 1.48 -3.81 0.86
C ILE A 27 2.22 -4.33 2.09
N VAL A 28 2.76 -5.53 1.99
CA VAL A 28 3.56 -6.12 3.07
C VAL A 28 5.03 -5.94 2.71
N ASP A 29 5.70 -5.04 3.43
CA ASP A 29 7.07 -4.63 3.19
C ASP A 29 8.00 -5.31 4.19
N THR A 30 8.84 -6.22 3.72
CA THR A 30 9.79 -6.97 4.55
C THR A 30 11.22 -6.49 4.39
N LEU A 31 11.46 -5.42 3.64
CA LEU A 31 12.80 -4.89 3.44
C LEU A 31 13.26 -4.06 4.63
N ASP A 32 14.54 -4.16 4.97
CA ASP A 32 15.15 -3.24 5.93
C ASP A 32 15.58 -1.94 5.24
N TRP A 33 16.09 -1.00 6.02
CA TRP A 33 16.47 0.32 5.50
C TRP A 33 17.97 0.48 5.27
N LYS A 34 18.69 -0.61 5.08
CA LYS A 34 20.14 -0.53 4.83
C LYS A 34 20.46 0.16 3.52
N ASP A 35 19.68 -0.13 2.48
CA ASP A 35 19.76 0.56 1.21
C ASP A 35 18.48 1.38 1.04
N GLU A 36 18.52 2.61 1.52
CA GLU A 36 17.34 3.47 1.58
C GLU A 36 16.78 3.81 0.21
N GLU A 37 17.65 4.08 -0.75
CA GLU A 37 17.22 4.44 -2.11
C GLU A 37 16.51 3.26 -2.79
N GLU A 38 17.09 2.07 -2.66
CA GLU A 38 16.50 0.86 -3.22
C GLU A 38 15.16 0.56 -2.56
N HIS A 39 15.08 0.68 -1.24
CA HIS A 39 13.85 0.43 -0.50
C HIS A 39 12.73 1.38 -0.94
N VAL A 40 13.03 2.67 -1.04
CA VAL A 40 12.06 3.67 -1.50
C VAL A 40 11.59 3.37 -2.92
N LEU A 41 12.51 2.96 -3.80
CA LEU A 41 12.15 2.59 -5.15
C LEU A 41 11.16 1.43 -5.17
N ARG A 42 11.39 0.41 -4.34
CA ARG A 42 10.50 -0.75 -4.28
C ARG A 42 9.13 -0.41 -3.73
N ILE A 43 9.08 0.44 -2.70
CA ILE A 43 7.79 0.93 -2.17
C ILE A 43 7.05 1.74 -3.24
N TYR A 44 7.76 2.60 -3.93
CA TYR A 44 7.17 3.41 -4.98
C TYR A 44 6.56 2.53 -6.08
N GLU A 45 7.27 1.50 -6.52
CA GLU A 45 6.76 0.56 -7.50
C GLU A 45 5.51 -0.16 -7.00
N ALA A 46 5.50 -0.59 -5.74
CA ALA A 46 4.35 -1.27 -5.16
C ALA A 46 3.14 -0.34 -5.06
N ILE A 47 3.35 0.90 -4.64
CA ILE A 47 2.27 1.88 -4.56
C ILE A 47 1.71 2.17 -5.96
N ASN A 48 2.55 2.29 -6.96
CA ASN A 48 2.09 2.48 -8.34
C ASN A 48 1.29 1.28 -8.85
N THR A 49 1.69 0.07 -8.48
CA THR A 49 0.94 -1.14 -8.82
C THR A 49 -0.45 -1.09 -8.20
N CYS A 50 -0.55 -0.68 -6.94
CA CYS A 50 -1.84 -0.53 -6.27
C CYS A 50 -2.68 0.57 -6.91
N ARG A 51 -2.08 1.69 -7.23
CA ARG A 51 -2.78 2.80 -7.89
C ARG A 51 -3.37 2.37 -9.22
N ALA A 52 -2.57 1.69 -10.04
CA ALA A 52 -3.03 1.18 -11.33
C ALA A 52 -4.17 0.17 -11.15
N TYR A 53 -4.10 -0.66 -10.13
CA TYR A 53 -5.16 -1.61 -9.81
C TYR A 53 -6.46 -0.89 -9.46
N VAL A 54 -6.39 0.16 -8.64
CA VAL A 54 -7.58 0.95 -8.29
C VAL A 54 -8.22 1.55 -9.54
N GLU A 55 -7.42 2.11 -10.43
CA GLU A 55 -7.92 2.68 -11.68
C GLU A 55 -8.64 1.63 -12.53
N LYS A 56 -8.07 0.43 -12.61
CA LYS A 56 -8.67 -0.67 -13.36
C LYS A 56 -10.00 -1.08 -12.76
N VAL A 57 -10.07 -1.19 -11.45
CA VAL A 57 -11.30 -1.56 -10.73
C VAL A 57 -12.36 -0.49 -10.92
N ASN A 58 -11.99 0.79 -10.85
CA ASN A 58 -12.93 1.90 -11.04
C ASN A 58 -13.55 1.92 -12.44
N ARG A 59 -12.84 1.44 -13.45
CA ARG A 59 -13.36 1.39 -14.82
C ARG A 59 -14.29 0.23 -15.06
N ASN A 60 -14.34 -0.74 -14.14
CA ASN A 60 -15.17 -1.91 -14.32
C ASN A 60 -16.60 -1.61 -13.88
N PRO A 61 -17.60 -1.62 -14.81
CA PRO A 61 -18.97 -1.30 -14.44
C PRO A 61 -19.62 -2.31 -13.50
N LYS A 62 -19.02 -3.47 -13.32
CA LYS A 62 -19.51 -4.51 -12.40
C LYS A 62 -18.98 -4.32 -10.97
N THR A 63 -18.09 -3.38 -10.77
CA THR A 63 -17.54 -3.13 -9.44
C THR A 63 -18.58 -2.45 -8.55
N ILE A 64 -18.76 -2.99 -7.35
CA ILE A 64 -19.80 -2.54 -6.43
C ILE A 64 -19.25 -2.10 -5.08
N TYR A 65 -18.15 -1.40 -5.04
CA TYR A 65 -17.73 -0.80 -3.79
C TYR A 65 -18.18 0.67 -3.72
N THR A 66 -18.49 1.11 -2.52
CA THR A 66 -19.03 2.44 -2.30
C THR A 66 -17.96 3.51 -2.39
N GLY A 67 -18.39 4.77 -2.57
CA GLY A 67 -17.54 5.88 -2.91
C GLY A 67 -16.64 6.47 -1.83
N THR A 68 -16.33 5.72 -0.77
CA THR A 68 -15.30 6.15 0.16
C THR A 68 -13.93 5.95 -0.50
N ARG A 69 -12.97 6.78 -0.13
CA ARG A 69 -11.63 6.72 -0.69
C ARG A 69 -11.01 5.34 -0.47
N PRO A 70 -10.47 4.72 -1.52
CA PRO A 70 -9.67 3.53 -1.33
C PRO A 70 -8.45 3.83 -0.47
N VAL A 71 -8.05 2.86 0.36
CA VAL A 71 -6.92 3.03 1.26
C VAL A 71 -5.80 2.09 0.83
N ILE A 72 -4.59 2.62 0.73
CA ILE A 72 -3.39 1.82 0.59
C ILE A 72 -2.74 1.75 1.96
N GLN A 73 -2.57 0.55 2.48
CA GLN A 73 -1.97 0.29 3.78
C GLN A 73 -0.61 -0.36 3.57
N VAL A 74 0.43 0.23 4.14
CA VAL A 74 1.76 -0.36 4.09
C VAL A 74 2.09 -0.91 5.47
N PHE A 75 2.33 -2.22 5.54
CA PHE A 75 2.74 -2.89 6.76
C PHE A 75 4.24 -3.14 6.66
N THR A 76 5.03 -2.30 7.33
CA THR A 76 6.48 -2.39 7.26
C THR A 76 7.01 -3.19 8.45
N GLN A 77 7.94 -4.11 8.18
CA GLN A 77 8.53 -4.95 9.21
C GLN A 77 9.50 -4.17 10.08
N TYR A 78 10.17 -3.18 9.51
CA TYR A 78 11.19 -2.40 10.19
C TYR A 78 10.76 -0.95 10.31
N GLU A 79 11.21 -0.30 11.37
CA GLU A 79 10.98 1.12 11.56
C GLU A 79 11.63 1.92 10.43
N CYS A 80 10.89 2.90 9.90
CA CYS A 80 11.37 3.69 8.77
C CYS A 80 12.53 4.58 9.15
N SER A 81 13.50 4.71 8.25
CA SER A 81 14.55 5.71 8.38
C SER A 81 13.96 7.10 8.12
N GLU A 82 14.71 8.12 8.45
CA GLU A 82 14.32 9.50 8.15
C GLU A 82 14.08 9.71 6.66
N TYR A 83 14.95 9.14 5.84
CA TYR A 83 14.80 9.17 4.38
C TYR A 83 13.48 8.52 3.93
N GLY A 84 13.14 7.38 4.51
CA GLY A 84 11.89 6.70 4.21
C GLY A 84 10.67 7.49 4.67
N ASN A 85 10.72 8.10 5.84
CA ASN A 85 9.64 8.94 6.33
C ASN A 85 9.40 10.14 5.43
N ASP A 86 10.45 10.78 4.96
CA ASP A 86 10.33 11.91 4.03
C ASP A 86 9.65 11.48 2.74
N PHE A 87 10.00 10.32 2.23
CA PHE A 87 9.33 9.77 1.06
C PHE A 87 7.84 9.55 1.30
N TYR A 88 7.48 8.94 2.44
CA TYR A 88 6.07 8.69 2.74
C TYR A 88 5.27 9.97 2.88
N GLU A 89 5.83 10.99 3.48
CA GLU A 89 5.15 12.29 3.59
C GLU A 89 4.85 12.88 2.21
N LEU A 90 5.83 12.81 1.31
CA LEU A 90 5.65 13.30 -0.05
C LEU A 90 4.59 12.49 -0.81
N ILE A 91 4.67 11.17 -0.74
CA ILE A 91 3.76 10.33 -1.52
C ILE A 91 2.33 10.38 -0.97
N LYS A 92 2.14 10.58 0.33
CA LYS A 92 0.81 10.78 0.91
C LYS A 92 0.10 11.95 0.27
N ASP A 93 0.79 13.07 0.14
CA ASP A 93 0.22 14.27 -0.46
C ASP A 93 -0.16 14.04 -1.92
N LEU A 94 0.72 13.38 -2.67
CA LEU A 94 0.45 13.09 -4.07
C LEU A 94 -0.74 12.15 -4.25
N LEU A 95 -0.85 11.13 -3.41
CA LEU A 95 -1.98 10.19 -3.47
C LEU A 95 -3.28 10.85 -3.06
N GLN A 96 -3.26 11.73 -2.07
CA GLN A 96 -4.44 12.44 -1.63
C GLN A 96 -5.04 13.26 -2.78
N ASP A 97 -4.20 13.86 -3.61
CA ASP A 97 -4.65 14.66 -4.75
C ASP A 97 -5.42 13.82 -5.78
N ILE A 98 -5.19 12.53 -5.82
CA ILE A 98 -5.90 11.63 -6.75
C ILE A 98 -6.92 10.75 -6.03
N GLY A 99 -7.28 11.09 -4.80
CA GLY A 99 -8.35 10.42 -4.07
C GLY A 99 -7.97 9.13 -3.38
N LEU A 100 -6.68 8.92 -3.13
CA LEU A 100 -6.20 7.74 -2.40
C LEU A 100 -5.67 8.14 -1.03
N GLU A 101 -5.94 7.32 -0.02
CA GLU A 101 -5.41 7.51 1.32
C GLU A 101 -4.29 6.51 1.56
N LEU A 102 -3.18 6.97 2.14
CA LEU A 102 -2.05 6.11 2.46
C LEU A 102 -1.88 6.05 3.97
N LYS A 103 -1.80 4.84 4.50
CA LYS A 103 -1.54 4.59 5.92
C LYS A 103 -0.34 3.68 6.07
N ILE A 104 0.54 4.01 7.01
CA ILE A 104 1.76 3.26 7.26
C ILE A 104 1.68 2.66 8.66
N TYR A 105 1.91 1.37 8.77
CA TYR A 105 1.90 0.66 10.05
C TYR A 105 3.24 -0.04 10.23
N ILE A 106 3.89 0.21 11.36
CA ILE A 106 5.10 -0.49 11.72
C ILE A 106 4.68 -1.81 12.37
N ASN A 107 5.14 -2.89 11.81
CA ASN A 107 4.74 -4.22 12.26
C ASN A 107 5.67 -4.71 13.36
N HIS A 108 5.30 -4.44 14.60
CA HIS A 108 6.05 -4.96 15.74
C HIS A 108 5.84 -6.47 15.86
N SER A 109 6.87 -7.18 16.31
CA SER A 109 6.82 -8.62 16.43
C SER A 109 5.62 -9.12 17.26
N LYS A 110 5.19 -8.34 18.24
CA LYS A 110 4.02 -8.68 19.06
C LYS A 110 2.73 -8.74 18.25
N LEU A 111 2.62 -7.94 17.20
CA LEU A 111 1.42 -7.90 16.37
C LEU A 111 1.38 -9.05 15.38
N MET A 112 2.51 -9.65 15.10
CA MET A 112 2.60 -10.72 14.13
C MET A 112 2.03 -12.05 14.62
N TYR A 113 1.82 -12.16 15.91
CA TYR A 113 1.37 -13.41 16.55
C TYR A 113 -0.10 -13.38 16.96
N ILE A 114 -0.81 -12.39 16.55
CA ILE A 114 -2.22 -12.25 16.91
C ILE A 114 -3.14 -12.89 15.89
#